data_a8712fa170fbb50526473e55e124e42a
#
_entry.id   a8712fa170fbb50526473e55e124e42a
#
_cell.length_a   1.000
_cell.length_b   1.000
_cell.length_c   1.000
_cell.angle_alpha   90.00
_cell.angle_beta   90.00
_cell.angle_gamma   90.00
#
_symmetry.space_group_name_H-M   'P 1'
#
loop_
_entity.id
_entity.type
_entity.pdbx_description
1 polymer ?
#
loop_
_entity_poly.entity_id
_entity_poly.type
_entity_poly.pdbx_seq_one_letter_code
_entity_poly.pdbx_strand_id
1 'polypeptide(L)'
;MEIGCHLPTQGPLATGEALTAFCRAAEARQVASLWVSDHVIFPRHETPGYPGGRFPHPPDRAYLEPVVVLAAAAVCTQRARLGASVFILGHRHPIVMAKMLTSIDALSNGRLICGVGVGWWKEELEMLGVPFHQRGRQADEILRAFKVLWSEDNPSLDGEFFRFRDLGFAPKPVQKPHPPIWVGGDSPGAFRRVVTLGDGWHATSKTPEQLREALGRLRAAADKAKRPFDSIELSLRFGITDALLAQGPQAVVDVLAEYKRIGLAHIVLEFRRDDLPRMLEILDLVTGTIRPAVDAA
;
A
#
# COMPACT_ATOMS: atom_id res chain seq x y z
N MET A 1 4.40 15.66 -8.16
CA MET A 1 4.20 14.22 -7.79
C MET A 1 4.38 14.07 -6.30
N GLU A 2 3.39 13.50 -5.60
CA GLU A 2 3.49 13.29 -4.15
C GLU A 2 4.53 12.22 -3.80
N ILE A 3 5.31 12.46 -2.73
CA ILE A 3 6.31 11.50 -2.26
C ILE A 3 5.91 11.01 -0.87
N GLY A 4 5.66 9.72 -0.77
CA GLY A 4 5.48 8.98 0.47
C GLY A 4 6.71 8.16 0.84
N CYS A 5 6.77 7.68 2.09
CA CYS A 5 7.86 6.84 2.58
C CYS A 5 7.33 5.60 3.30
N HIS A 6 8.08 4.50 3.18
CA HIS A 6 7.80 3.28 3.94
C HIS A 6 8.31 3.42 5.38
N LEU A 7 7.50 3.00 6.35
CA LEU A 7 7.83 3.06 7.78
C LEU A 7 8.85 1.98 8.18
N PRO A 8 9.68 2.22 9.21
CA PRO A 8 10.61 1.25 9.77
C PRO A 8 9.88 0.22 10.65
N THR A 9 9.33 -0.82 10.03
CA THR A 9 8.46 -1.81 10.70
C THR A 9 9.07 -3.19 10.81
N GLN A 10 10.36 -3.34 10.43
CA GLN A 10 11.01 -4.63 10.27
C GLN A 10 12.38 -4.68 10.96
N GLY A 11 12.79 -5.90 11.32
CA GLY A 11 14.12 -6.18 11.89
C GLY A 11 14.40 -5.36 13.16
N PRO A 12 15.61 -4.85 13.34
CA PRO A 12 15.99 -4.08 14.55
C PRO A 12 15.14 -2.82 14.75
N LEU A 13 14.54 -2.30 13.69
CA LEU A 13 13.70 -1.10 13.74
C LEU A 13 12.21 -1.40 14.03
N ALA A 14 11.84 -2.66 14.25
CA ALA A 14 10.49 -3.04 14.65
C ALA A 14 10.20 -2.66 16.11
N THR A 15 10.34 -1.37 16.45
CA THR A 15 10.17 -0.80 17.80
C THR A 15 9.29 0.43 17.79
N GLY A 16 8.61 0.71 18.90
CA GLY A 16 7.81 1.92 19.07
C GLY A 16 8.65 3.21 19.00
N GLU A 17 9.90 3.16 19.46
CA GLU A 17 10.83 4.28 19.40
C GLU A 17 11.17 4.66 17.96
N ALA A 18 11.63 3.68 17.17
CA ALA A 18 11.99 3.91 15.76
C ALA A 18 10.78 4.37 14.93
N LEU A 19 9.61 3.75 15.14
CA LEU A 19 8.37 4.13 14.48
C LEU A 19 8.00 5.59 14.80
N THR A 20 7.97 5.96 16.08
CA THR A 20 7.58 7.30 16.51
C THR A 20 8.57 8.37 16.05
N ALA A 21 9.87 8.09 16.13
CA ALA A 21 10.91 9.00 15.66
C ALA A 21 10.80 9.24 14.15
N PHE A 22 10.62 8.18 13.37
CA PHE A 22 10.46 8.30 11.91
C PHE A 22 9.17 9.04 11.52
N CYS A 23 8.03 8.73 12.16
CA CYS A 23 6.76 9.41 11.91
C CYS A 23 6.88 10.92 12.15
N ARG A 24 7.48 11.34 13.28
CA ARG A 24 7.70 12.76 13.60
C ARG A 24 8.64 13.43 12.60
N ALA A 25 9.71 12.75 12.22
CA ALA A 25 10.67 13.26 11.25
C ALA A 25 10.04 13.45 9.86
N ALA A 26 9.24 12.50 9.41
CA ALA A 26 8.53 12.56 8.13
C ALA A 26 7.46 13.67 8.13
N GLU A 27 6.70 13.80 9.23
CA GLU A 27 5.71 14.86 9.40
C GLU A 27 6.35 16.26 9.37
N ALA A 28 7.48 16.45 10.07
CA ALA A 28 8.22 17.71 10.08
C ALA A 28 8.74 18.09 8.69
N ARG A 29 9.08 17.10 7.85
CA ARG A 29 9.57 17.27 6.48
C ARG A 29 8.47 17.26 5.42
N GLN A 30 7.21 17.27 5.84
CA GLN A 30 6.04 17.31 4.96
C GLN A 30 6.04 16.15 3.93
N VAL A 31 6.35 14.95 4.37
CA VAL A 31 6.17 13.74 3.57
C VAL A 31 4.67 13.53 3.34
N ALA A 32 4.27 13.28 2.10
CA ALA A 32 2.85 13.22 1.73
C ALA A 32 2.12 12.02 2.34
N SER A 33 2.82 10.88 2.53
CA SER A 33 2.20 9.67 3.04
C SER A 33 3.20 8.68 3.66
N LEU A 34 2.71 7.88 4.60
CA LEU A 34 3.47 6.85 5.33
C LEU A 34 2.87 5.47 5.07
N TRP A 35 3.73 4.50 4.79
CA TRP A 35 3.30 3.21 4.26
C TRP A 35 3.88 2.03 5.04
N VAL A 36 3.13 0.93 5.05
CA VAL A 36 3.54 -0.36 5.63
C VAL A 36 3.37 -1.48 4.62
N SER A 37 4.00 -2.63 4.85
CA SER A 37 3.69 -3.89 4.14
C SER A 37 2.93 -4.84 5.06
N ASP A 38 2.27 -5.85 4.50
CA ASP A 38 1.48 -6.81 5.26
C ASP A 38 2.02 -8.23 5.08
N HIS A 39 2.59 -8.74 6.15
CA HIS A 39 2.87 -10.16 6.37
C HIS A 39 2.58 -10.50 7.84
N VAL A 40 2.03 -11.68 8.08
CA VAL A 40 1.64 -12.15 9.42
C VAL A 40 2.61 -13.23 9.90
N ILE A 41 3.00 -14.14 9.01
CA ILE A 41 3.91 -15.26 9.28
C ILE A 41 4.88 -15.44 8.13
N PHE A 42 6.05 -15.99 8.44
CA PHE A 42 7.09 -16.30 7.46
C PHE A 42 7.36 -17.81 7.49
N PRO A 43 7.00 -18.56 6.43
CA PRO A 43 7.40 -19.97 6.31
C PRO A 43 8.92 -20.11 6.34
N ARG A 44 9.41 -21.14 7.06
CA ARG A 44 10.86 -21.41 7.19
C ARG A 44 11.48 -22.03 5.94
N HIS A 45 10.66 -22.51 5.03
CA HIS A 45 11.11 -23.11 3.77
C HIS A 45 11.08 -22.09 2.64
N GLU A 46 12.04 -22.20 1.72
CA GLU A 46 12.04 -21.36 0.52
C GLU A 46 10.76 -21.60 -0.28
N THR A 47 10.03 -20.55 -0.54
CA THR A 47 8.80 -20.61 -1.33
C THR A 47 9.06 -20.02 -2.70
N PRO A 48 8.85 -20.77 -3.79
CA PRO A 48 8.87 -20.22 -5.13
C PRO A 48 7.70 -19.24 -5.31
N GLY A 49 7.93 -18.11 -5.98
CA GLY A 49 6.86 -17.20 -6.38
C GLY A 49 6.93 -15.78 -5.85
N TYR A 50 7.96 -15.41 -5.10
CA TYR A 50 8.17 -14.00 -4.77
C TYR A 50 8.40 -13.18 -6.05
N PRO A 51 7.65 -12.10 -6.28
CA PRO A 51 7.72 -11.32 -7.52
C PRO A 51 9.11 -10.73 -7.84
N GLY A 52 9.98 -10.59 -6.82
CA GLY A 52 11.37 -10.14 -6.94
C GLY A 52 12.41 -11.27 -6.92
N GLY A 53 12.01 -12.54 -7.07
CA GLY A 53 12.90 -13.72 -6.98
C GLY A 53 12.91 -14.34 -5.59
N ARG A 54 13.99 -14.23 -4.81
CA ARG A 54 14.06 -14.71 -3.44
C ARG A 54 13.46 -13.69 -2.47
N PHE A 55 12.62 -14.15 -1.53
CA PHE A 55 12.12 -13.28 -0.46
C PHE A 55 13.30 -12.76 0.39
N PRO A 56 13.43 -11.45 0.59
CA PRO A 56 14.67 -10.86 1.09
C PRO A 56 14.88 -10.98 2.61
N HIS A 57 13.93 -11.57 3.34
CA HIS A 57 13.98 -11.62 4.80
C HIS A 57 14.08 -13.04 5.32
N PRO A 58 14.86 -13.29 6.38
CA PRO A 58 14.86 -14.57 7.09
C PRO A 58 13.51 -14.74 7.83
N PRO A 59 13.10 -16.00 8.10
CA PRO A 59 11.78 -16.30 8.67
C PRO A 59 11.58 -15.83 10.11
N ASP A 60 12.64 -15.51 10.83
CA ASP A 60 12.64 -14.98 12.19
C ASP A 60 12.85 -13.47 12.27
N ARG A 61 12.83 -12.78 11.12
CA ARG A 61 12.90 -11.32 11.09
C ARG A 61 11.65 -10.72 11.75
N ALA A 62 11.85 -9.86 12.74
CA ALA A 62 10.76 -9.12 13.36
C ALA A 62 9.98 -8.32 12.29
N TYR A 63 8.66 -8.36 12.38
CA TYR A 63 7.76 -7.68 11.44
C TYR A 63 6.52 -7.22 12.20
N LEU A 64 6.31 -5.93 12.33
CA LEU A 64 5.15 -5.38 13.04
C LEU A 64 3.88 -5.52 12.20
N GLU A 65 2.78 -5.84 12.85
CA GLU A 65 1.47 -5.97 12.24
C GLU A 65 1.00 -4.61 11.67
N PRO A 66 0.65 -4.52 10.37
CA PRO A 66 0.48 -3.25 9.68
C PRO A 66 -0.69 -2.39 10.20
N VAL A 67 -1.80 -3.00 10.63
CA VAL A 67 -2.96 -2.24 11.16
C VAL A 67 -2.59 -1.57 12.47
N VAL A 68 -1.86 -2.28 13.34
CA VAL A 68 -1.36 -1.74 14.61
C VAL A 68 -0.37 -0.60 14.37
N VAL A 69 0.54 -0.77 13.42
CA VAL A 69 1.50 0.29 13.04
C VAL A 69 0.79 1.53 12.51
N LEU A 70 -0.19 1.37 11.61
CA LEU A 70 -0.91 2.51 11.06
C LEU A 70 -1.78 3.21 12.11
N ALA A 71 -2.35 2.49 13.08
CA ALA A 71 -3.05 3.09 14.20
C ALA A 71 -2.12 3.95 15.07
N ALA A 72 -0.89 3.47 15.33
CA ALA A 72 0.13 4.25 16.03
C ALA A 72 0.57 5.47 15.21
N ALA A 73 0.82 5.31 13.90
CA ALA A 73 1.16 6.41 13.01
C ALA A 73 0.04 7.46 12.90
N ALA A 74 -1.23 7.04 12.95
CA ALA A 74 -2.39 7.93 12.91
C ALA A 74 -2.40 8.96 14.05
N VAL A 75 -2.01 8.54 15.25
CA VAL A 75 -1.96 9.44 16.41
C VAL A 75 -0.62 10.17 16.55
N CYS A 76 0.44 9.71 15.87
CA CYS A 76 1.75 10.36 15.87
C CYS A 76 1.90 11.44 14.79
N THR A 77 0.96 11.52 13.83
CA THR A 77 1.01 12.44 12.67
C THR A 77 -0.31 13.20 12.53
N GLN A 78 -0.29 14.30 11.77
CA GLN A 78 -1.47 15.15 11.56
C GLN A 78 -1.82 15.35 10.08
N ARG A 79 -0.84 15.30 9.16
CA ARG A 79 -1.02 15.63 7.74
C ARG A 79 -0.76 14.44 6.82
N ALA A 80 0.30 13.68 7.09
CA ALA A 80 0.67 12.57 6.22
C ALA A 80 -0.47 11.56 6.07
N ARG A 81 -0.78 11.18 4.82
CA ARG A 81 -1.72 10.08 4.54
C ARG A 81 -1.11 8.75 5.00
N LEU A 82 -1.92 7.77 5.30
CA LEU A 82 -1.50 6.48 5.87
C LEU A 82 -1.97 5.34 4.96
N GLY A 83 -1.06 4.47 4.54
CA GLY A 83 -1.42 3.42 3.60
C GLY A 83 -0.67 2.11 3.81
N ALA A 84 -1.16 1.06 3.19
CA ALA A 84 -0.44 -0.19 3.06
C ALA A 84 -0.07 -0.49 1.62
N SER A 85 1.11 -1.01 1.41
CA SER A 85 1.64 -1.44 0.11
C SER A 85 2.01 -2.94 0.15
N VAL A 86 1.02 -3.82 0.21
CA VAL A 86 -0.44 -3.66 0.27
C VAL A 86 -1.00 -4.52 1.40
N PHE A 87 -2.19 -4.23 1.94
CA PHE A 87 -2.91 -5.18 2.78
C PHE A 87 -3.28 -6.42 1.96
N ILE A 88 -2.98 -7.60 2.48
CA ILE A 88 -3.39 -8.86 1.86
C ILE A 88 -4.82 -9.19 2.31
N LEU A 89 -5.76 -9.05 1.40
CA LEU A 89 -7.19 -9.11 1.73
C LEU A 89 -7.63 -10.42 2.40
N GLY A 90 -6.94 -11.53 2.09
CA GLY A 90 -7.24 -12.81 2.72
C GLY A 90 -6.72 -13.00 4.15
N HIS A 91 -5.84 -12.12 4.66
CA HIS A 91 -5.24 -12.31 5.99
C HIS A 91 -6.20 -12.10 7.15
N ARG A 92 -7.32 -11.37 6.94
CA ARG A 92 -8.27 -11.02 8.01
C ARG A 92 -9.71 -11.13 7.52
N HIS A 93 -10.60 -11.49 8.42
CA HIS A 93 -12.04 -11.53 8.12
C HIS A 93 -12.52 -10.13 7.67
N PRO A 94 -13.31 -9.98 6.58
CA PRO A 94 -13.65 -8.69 5.99
C PRO A 94 -14.35 -7.71 6.95
N ILE A 95 -15.27 -8.18 7.79
CA ILE A 95 -15.95 -7.32 8.78
C ILE A 95 -14.94 -6.75 9.78
N VAL A 96 -14.02 -7.59 10.28
CA VAL A 96 -12.99 -7.18 11.23
C VAL A 96 -12.03 -6.19 10.56
N MET A 97 -11.56 -6.50 9.36
CA MET A 97 -10.67 -5.62 8.62
C MET A 97 -11.32 -4.28 8.26
N ALA A 98 -12.57 -4.28 7.79
CA ALA A 98 -13.32 -3.05 7.55
C ALA A 98 -13.42 -2.18 8.81
N LYS A 99 -13.66 -2.80 9.99
CA LYS A 99 -13.71 -2.10 11.27
C LYS A 99 -12.36 -1.51 11.65
N MET A 100 -11.27 -2.26 11.52
CA MET A 100 -9.91 -1.80 11.78
C MET A 100 -9.56 -0.60 10.90
N LEU A 101 -9.82 -0.71 9.59
CA LEU A 101 -9.55 0.38 8.63
C LEU A 101 -10.39 1.62 8.91
N THR A 102 -11.67 1.46 9.24
CA THR A 102 -12.51 2.59 9.68
C THR A 102 -11.97 3.25 10.94
N SER A 103 -11.44 2.46 11.88
CA SER A 103 -10.85 3.01 13.11
C SER A 103 -9.60 3.83 12.80
N ILE A 104 -8.74 3.37 11.89
CA ILE A 104 -7.57 4.15 11.43
C ILE A 104 -8.03 5.43 10.73
N ASP A 105 -9.05 5.35 9.88
CA ASP A 105 -9.59 6.52 9.18
C ASP A 105 -10.12 7.57 10.16
N ALA A 106 -10.86 7.14 11.18
CA ALA A 106 -11.36 8.01 12.24
C ALA A 106 -10.22 8.62 13.09
N LEU A 107 -9.27 7.80 13.56
CA LEU A 107 -8.13 8.25 14.37
C LEU A 107 -7.20 9.19 13.58
N SER A 108 -7.11 9.03 12.29
CA SER A 108 -6.31 9.88 11.41
C SER A 108 -7.07 11.09 10.86
N ASN A 109 -8.36 11.24 11.18
CA ASN A 109 -9.23 12.27 10.60
C ASN A 109 -9.27 12.24 9.07
N GLY A 110 -9.51 11.03 8.50
CA GLY A 110 -9.72 10.86 7.06
C GLY A 110 -8.44 10.83 6.21
N ARG A 111 -7.33 10.28 6.74
CA ARG A 111 -6.05 10.20 6.00
C ARG A 111 -5.70 8.79 5.51
N LEU A 112 -6.57 7.80 5.67
CA LEU A 112 -6.30 6.43 5.24
C LEU A 112 -6.33 6.30 3.71
N ILE A 113 -5.38 5.54 3.16
CA ILE A 113 -5.40 4.95 1.82
C ILE A 113 -5.47 3.44 1.99
N CYS A 114 -6.53 2.83 1.50
CA CYS A 114 -6.71 1.38 1.56
C CYS A 114 -5.97 0.71 0.39
N GLY A 115 -4.63 0.58 0.49
CA GLY A 115 -3.83 -0.14 -0.49
C GLY A 115 -4.00 -1.65 -0.29
N VAL A 116 -4.46 -2.38 -1.32
CA VAL A 116 -4.91 -3.78 -1.20
C VAL A 116 -4.31 -4.70 -2.26
N GLY A 117 -4.09 -5.96 -1.89
CA GLY A 117 -3.63 -7.00 -2.79
C GLY A 117 -4.22 -8.37 -2.46
N VAL A 118 -4.02 -9.34 -3.35
CA VAL A 118 -4.53 -10.71 -3.16
C VAL A 118 -3.53 -11.65 -2.50
N GLY A 119 -2.30 -11.21 -2.31
CA GLY A 119 -1.21 -12.04 -1.82
C GLY A 119 -0.56 -12.92 -2.89
N TRP A 120 0.73 -13.13 -2.74
CA TRP A 120 1.56 -13.97 -3.60
C TRP A 120 2.00 -15.26 -2.89
N TRP A 121 2.05 -15.25 -1.56
CA TRP A 121 2.61 -16.33 -0.75
C TRP A 121 1.54 -17.37 -0.41
N LYS A 122 1.64 -18.50 -1.07
CA LYS A 122 0.64 -19.58 -0.96
C LYS A 122 0.54 -20.11 0.47
N GLU A 123 1.68 -20.43 1.07
CA GLU A 123 1.76 -21.06 2.38
C GLU A 123 1.21 -20.13 3.48
N GLU A 124 1.52 -18.83 3.41
CA GLU A 124 0.99 -17.85 4.36
C GLU A 124 -0.54 -17.79 4.27
N LEU A 125 -1.10 -17.70 3.06
CA LEU A 125 -2.55 -17.66 2.86
C LEU A 125 -3.24 -18.95 3.33
N GLU A 126 -2.68 -20.12 2.98
CA GLU A 126 -3.28 -21.41 3.35
C GLU A 126 -3.21 -21.66 4.86
N MET A 127 -2.15 -21.25 5.55
CA MET A 127 -2.07 -21.29 7.02
C MET A 127 -3.09 -20.37 7.69
N LEU A 128 -3.48 -19.28 7.04
CA LEU A 128 -4.54 -18.38 7.50
C LEU A 128 -5.96 -18.79 7.02
N GLY A 129 -6.08 -19.99 6.46
CA GLY A 129 -7.38 -20.57 6.07
C GLY A 129 -7.91 -20.13 4.71
N VAL A 130 -7.07 -19.48 3.89
CA VAL A 130 -7.47 -19.01 2.55
C VAL A 130 -6.89 -19.94 1.48
N PRO A 131 -7.73 -20.72 0.77
CA PRO A 131 -7.26 -21.52 -0.35
C PRO A 131 -6.65 -20.63 -1.44
N PHE A 132 -5.38 -20.85 -1.76
CA PHE A 132 -4.61 -19.96 -2.63
C PHE A 132 -5.28 -19.69 -3.99
N HIS A 133 -5.90 -20.72 -4.59
CA HIS A 133 -6.58 -20.59 -5.89
C HIS A 133 -7.88 -19.76 -5.82
N GLN A 134 -8.43 -19.55 -4.64
CA GLN A 134 -9.67 -18.75 -4.43
C GLN A 134 -9.37 -17.29 -4.06
N ARG A 135 -8.12 -16.94 -3.72
CA ARG A 135 -7.74 -15.63 -3.17
C ARG A 135 -8.23 -14.44 -4.00
N GLY A 136 -8.28 -14.57 -5.33
CA GLY A 136 -8.75 -13.51 -6.22
C GLY A 136 -10.27 -13.29 -6.14
N ARG A 137 -11.07 -14.38 -6.09
CA ARG A 137 -12.53 -14.29 -5.95
C ARG A 137 -12.91 -13.78 -4.56
N GLN A 138 -12.24 -14.30 -3.52
CA GLN A 138 -12.44 -13.81 -2.15
C GLN A 138 -12.09 -12.33 -2.03
N ALA A 139 -10.98 -11.86 -2.64
CA ALA A 139 -10.59 -10.47 -2.64
C ALA A 139 -11.65 -9.56 -3.28
N ASP A 140 -12.26 -10.00 -4.39
CA ASP A 140 -13.34 -9.26 -5.04
C ASP A 140 -14.56 -9.11 -4.11
N GLU A 141 -14.88 -10.16 -3.36
CA GLU A 141 -15.99 -10.16 -2.42
C GLU A 141 -15.68 -9.33 -1.16
N ILE A 142 -14.45 -9.41 -0.64
CA ILE A 142 -13.98 -8.59 0.49
C ILE A 142 -14.08 -7.10 0.15
N LEU A 143 -13.70 -6.69 -1.05
CA LEU A 143 -13.80 -5.29 -1.47
C LEU A 143 -15.26 -4.83 -1.60
N ARG A 144 -16.17 -5.69 -2.06
CA ARG A 144 -17.61 -5.41 -2.03
C ARG A 144 -18.12 -5.27 -0.60
N ALA A 145 -17.69 -6.18 0.29
CA ALA A 145 -18.02 -6.11 1.71
C ALA A 145 -17.56 -4.80 2.36
N PHE A 146 -16.34 -4.35 2.05
CA PHE A 146 -15.82 -3.07 2.55
C PHE A 146 -16.72 -1.91 2.11
N LYS A 147 -17.04 -1.82 0.81
CA LYS A 147 -17.89 -0.74 0.29
C LYS A 147 -19.26 -0.71 0.95
N VAL A 148 -19.91 -1.87 1.06
CA VAL A 148 -21.23 -1.98 1.71
C VAL A 148 -21.17 -1.60 3.19
N LEU A 149 -20.19 -2.13 3.95
CA LEU A 149 -19.99 -1.81 5.37
C LEU A 149 -19.69 -0.32 5.60
N TRP A 150 -18.96 0.31 4.71
CA TRP A 150 -18.54 1.72 4.86
C TRP A 150 -19.61 2.73 4.44
N SER A 151 -20.46 2.38 3.47
CA SER A 151 -21.38 3.35 2.86
C SER A 151 -22.85 3.16 3.17
N GLU A 152 -23.29 1.92 3.49
CA GLU A 152 -24.71 1.65 3.71
C GLU A 152 -25.08 1.71 5.20
N ASP A 153 -26.26 2.23 5.53
CA ASP A 153 -26.74 2.34 6.91
C ASP A 153 -27.00 0.95 7.52
N ASN A 154 -27.63 0.06 6.74
CA ASN A 154 -27.94 -1.32 7.12
C ASN A 154 -27.22 -2.31 6.18
N PRO A 155 -25.89 -2.44 6.29
CA PRO A 155 -25.11 -3.22 5.35
C PRO A 155 -25.51 -4.70 5.32
N SER A 156 -25.71 -5.19 4.11
CA SER A 156 -26.00 -6.60 3.84
C SER A 156 -25.17 -7.11 2.67
N LEU A 157 -24.71 -8.35 2.73
CA LEU A 157 -24.00 -9.03 1.67
C LEU A 157 -24.44 -10.51 1.63
N ASP A 158 -24.84 -10.99 0.46
CA ASP A 158 -25.08 -12.41 0.19
C ASP A 158 -24.05 -12.90 -0.84
N GLY A 159 -22.84 -13.19 -0.35
CA GLY A 159 -21.72 -13.58 -1.17
C GLY A 159 -21.48 -15.10 -1.18
N GLU A 160 -20.53 -15.53 -2.00
CA GLU A 160 -20.04 -16.91 -2.05
C GLU A 160 -19.28 -17.29 -0.78
N PHE A 161 -18.41 -16.39 -0.29
CA PHE A 161 -17.50 -16.62 0.84
C PHE A 161 -17.99 -15.96 2.14
N PHE A 162 -18.66 -14.81 2.05
CA PHE A 162 -19.07 -14.03 3.21
C PHE A 162 -20.55 -13.65 3.10
N ARG A 163 -21.29 -13.84 4.21
CA ARG A 163 -22.70 -13.51 4.28
C ARG A 163 -23.00 -12.78 5.58
N PHE A 164 -23.70 -11.68 5.47
CA PHE A 164 -24.25 -10.95 6.61
C PHE A 164 -25.47 -10.14 6.17
N ARG A 165 -26.35 -9.84 7.12
CA ARG A 165 -27.59 -9.14 6.82
C ARG A 165 -27.89 -8.14 7.92
N ASP A 166 -28.29 -6.92 7.51
CA ASP A 166 -28.83 -5.86 8.38
C ASP A 166 -27.97 -5.60 9.61
N LEU A 167 -26.66 -5.32 9.36
CA LEU A 167 -25.70 -5.12 10.44
C LEU A 167 -25.65 -3.66 10.89
N GLY A 168 -25.55 -3.44 12.19
CA GLY A 168 -25.04 -2.19 12.73
C GLY A 168 -23.51 -2.10 12.54
N PHE A 169 -23.04 -1.13 11.74
CA PHE A 169 -21.61 -0.89 11.53
C PHE A 169 -21.27 0.59 11.74
N ALA A 170 -20.71 0.90 12.90
CA ALA A 170 -20.28 2.25 13.31
C ALA A 170 -18.93 2.17 14.04
N PRO A 171 -18.07 3.25 13.95
CA PRO A 171 -18.30 4.44 13.13
C PRO A 171 -18.24 4.12 11.63
N LYS A 172 -18.81 4.97 10.81
CA LYS A 172 -18.53 5.00 9.37
C LYS A 172 -17.21 5.74 9.13
N PRO A 173 -16.50 5.51 8.00
CA PRO A 173 -15.32 6.28 7.67
C PRO A 173 -15.59 7.79 7.61
N VAL A 174 -14.57 8.58 7.96
CA VAL A 174 -14.58 10.04 7.80
C VAL A 174 -14.64 10.40 6.32
N GLN A 175 -13.81 9.72 5.52
CA GLN A 175 -13.78 9.89 4.06
C GLN A 175 -15.07 9.38 3.40
N LYS A 176 -15.61 10.12 2.44
CA LYS A 176 -16.84 9.76 1.73
C LYS A 176 -16.58 9.57 0.23
N PRO A 177 -17.16 8.56 -0.38
CA PRO A 177 -18.06 7.53 0.19
C PRO A 177 -17.32 6.53 1.07
N HIS A 178 -16.01 6.40 0.96
CA HIS A 178 -15.11 5.52 1.72
C HIS A 178 -13.64 5.94 1.53
N PRO A 179 -12.69 5.45 2.33
CA PRO A 179 -11.26 5.62 2.07
C PRO A 179 -10.90 5.13 0.67
N PRO A 180 -10.04 5.82 -0.08
CA PRO A 180 -9.68 5.40 -1.44
C PRO A 180 -9.02 4.02 -1.42
N ILE A 181 -9.46 3.15 -2.32
CA ILE A 181 -8.99 1.78 -2.49
C ILE A 181 -7.98 1.74 -3.64
N TRP A 182 -6.70 1.54 -3.33
CA TRP A 182 -5.66 1.38 -4.33
C TRP A 182 -5.28 -0.09 -4.49
N VAL A 183 -5.46 -0.62 -5.68
CA VAL A 183 -5.26 -2.05 -5.94
C VAL A 183 -3.84 -2.32 -6.44
N GLY A 184 -3.16 -3.25 -5.78
CA GLY A 184 -1.83 -3.73 -6.17
C GLY A 184 -1.87 -4.84 -7.22
N GLY A 185 -0.71 -5.06 -7.86
CA GLY A 185 -0.51 -6.09 -8.88
C GLY A 185 -0.82 -5.61 -10.30
N ASP A 186 -0.42 -6.44 -11.28
CA ASP A 186 -0.49 -6.13 -12.71
C ASP A 186 -1.02 -7.28 -13.57
N SER A 187 -1.64 -8.27 -12.95
CA SER A 187 -2.35 -9.33 -13.65
C SER A 187 -3.67 -8.83 -14.25
N PRO A 188 -4.24 -9.52 -15.26
CA PRO A 188 -5.56 -9.16 -15.78
C PRO A 188 -6.64 -9.07 -14.70
N GLY A 189 -6.58 -9.93 -13.67
CA GLY A 189 -7.49 -9.89 -12.51
C GLY A 189 -7.27 -8.66 -11.63
N ALA A 190 -6.02 -8.21 -11.45
CA ALA A 190 -5.71 -6.99 -10.71
C ALA A 190 -6.25 -5.76 -11.47
N PHE A 191 -5.98 -5.63 -12.77
CA PHE A 191 -6.49 -4.51 -13.56
C PHE A 191 -8.03 -4.48 -13.63
N ARG A 192 -8.67 -5.66 -13.78
CA ARG A 192 -10.13 -5.72 -13.67
C ARG A 192 -10.59 -5.16 -12.32
N ARG A 193 -9.93 -5.51 -11.21
CA ARG A 193 -10.25 -5.04 -9.86
C ARG A 193 -10.05 -3.53 -9.70
N VAL A 194 -8.96 -2.99 -10.27
CA VAL A 194 -8.74 -1.54 -10.33
C VAL A 194 -9.93 -0.85 -10.98
N VAL A 195 -10.34 -1.29 -12.18
CA VAL A 195 -11.36 -0.58 -12.96
C VAL A 195 -12.79 -0.77 -12.47
N THR A 196 -13.07 -1.84 -11.69
CA THR A 196 -14.44 -2.14 -11.20
C THR A 196 -14.65 -1.84 -9.72
N LEU A 197 -13.62 -1.93 -8.90
CA LEU A 197 -13.73 -1.87 -7.43
C LEU A 197 -12.76 -0.87 -6.78
N GLY A 198 -11.65 -0.52 -7.45
CA GLY A 198 -10.62 0.36 -6.91
C GLY A 198 -10.80 1.82 -7.32
N ASP A 199 -10.09 2.71 -6.64
CA ASP A 199 -9.99 4.15 -6.94
C ASP A 199 -8.61 4.49 -7.53
N GLY A 200 -7.62 3.62 -7.32
CA GLY A 200 -6.27 3.76 -7.85
C GLY A 200 -5.59 2.43 -8.13
N TRP A 201 -4.49 2.52 -8.86
CA TRP A 201 -3.56 1.42 -9.08
C TRP A 201 -2.23 1.70 -8.36
N HIS A 202 -1.80 0.76 -7.51
CA HIS A 202 -0.55 0.82 -6.77
C HIS A 202 0.44 -0.23 -7.29
N ALA A 203 1.32 0.20 -8.20
CA ALA A 203 2.36 -0.64 -8.77
C ALA A 203 3.52 -0.88 -7.78
N THR A 204 4.31 -1.93 -8.02
CA THR A 204 5.47 -2.26 -7.20
C THR A 204 6.68 -2.57 -8.09
N SER A 205 7.84 -1.96 -7.78
CA SER A 205 9.16 -2.31 -8.32
C SER A 205 9.19 -2.47 -9.85
N LYS A 206 8.69 -1.48 -10.57
CA LYS A 206 8.72 -1.45 -12.04
C LYS A 206 9.74 -0.43 -12.54
N THR A 207 10.48 -0.78 -13.59
CA THR A 207 11.23 0.22 -14.36
C THR A 207 10.26 1.13 -15.12
N PRO A 208 10.71 2.31 -15.61
CA PRO A 208 9.87 3.18 -16.42
C PRO A 208 9.25 2.47 -17.64
N GLU A 209 9.99 1.60 -18.33
CA GLU A 209 9.53 0.82 -19.47
C GLU A 209 8.42 -0.17 -19.07
N GLN A 210 8.66 -0.94 -18.00
CA GLN A 210 7.69 -1.88 -17.46
C GLN A 210 6.42 -1.17 -16.98
N LEU A 211 6.57 0.04 -16.44
CA LEU A 211 5.44 0.85 -16.01
C LEU A 211 4.59 1.30 -17.20
N ARG A 212 5.22 1.80 -18.28
CA ARG A 212 4.50 2.18 -19.53
C ARG A 212 3.72 1.01 -20.12
N GLU A 213 4.35 -0.16 -20.19
CA GLU A 213 3.69 -1.39 -20.67
C GLU A 213 2.47 -1.75 -19.79
N ALA A 214 2.64 -1.74 -18.47
CA ALA A 214 1.57 -2.03 -17.54
C ALA A 214 0.42 -1.00 -17.62
N LEU A 215 0.74 0.29 -17.79
CA LEU A 215 -0.25 1.34 -18.00
C LEU A 215 -1.03 1.16 -19.31
N GLY A 216 -0.38 0.70 -20.38
CA GLY A 216 -1.07 0.34 -21.63
C GLY A 216 -2.13 -0.75 -21.41
N ARG A 217 -1.79 -1.79 -20.63
CA ARG A 217 -2.73 -2.87 -20.26
C ARG A 217 -3.85 -2.38 -19.36
N LEU A 218 -3.53 -1.50 -18.39
CA LEU A 218 -4.55 -0.91 -17.51
C LEU A 218 -5.50 0.01 -18.29
N ARG A 219 -4.99 0.80 -19.23
CA ARG A 219 -5.81 1.66 -20.10
C ARG A 219 -6.79 0.82 -20.93
N ALA A 220 -6.31 -0.25 -21.56
CA ALA A 220 -7.17 -1.18 -22.29
C ALA A 220 -8.26 -1.82 -21.39
N ALA A 221 -7.95 -2.12 -20.12
CA ALA A 221 -8.93 -2.61 -19.17
C ALA A 221 -9.96 -1.54 -18.78
N ALA A 222 -9.53 -0.28 -18.63
CA ALA A 222 -10.41 0.86 -18.34
C ALA A 222 -11.37 1.14 -19.51
N ASP A 223 -10.88 1.14 -20.75
CA ASP A 223 -11.67 1.30 -21.95
C ASP A 223 -12.75 0.21 -22.07
N LYS A 224 -12.37 -1.06 -21.85
CA LYS A 224 -13.30 -2.19 -21.82
C LYS A 224 -14.38 -2.04 -20.75
N ALA A 225 -14.03 -1.49 -19.60
CA ALA A 225 -14.95 -1.24 -18.49
C ALA A 225 -15.73 0.08 -18.65
N LYS A 226 -15.46 0.86 -19.69
CA LYS A 226 -16.03 2.22 -19.93
C LYS A 226 -15.74 3.16 -18.73
N ARG A 227 -14.59 3.00 -18.07
CA ARG A 227 -14.14 3.85 -16.98
C ARG A 227 -13.15 4.89 -17.49
N PRO A 228 -13.33 6.18 -17.22
CA PRO A 228 -12.35 7.20 -17.55
C PRO A 228 -11.00 6.88 -16.89
N PHE A 229 -9.92 6.76 -17.69
CA PHE A 229 -8.61 6.40 -17.20
C PHE A 229 -8.08 7.42 -16.16
N ASP A 230 -8.35 8.70 -16.39
CA ASP A 230 -7.91 9.79 -15.51
C ASP A 230 -8.62 9.81 -14.15
N SER A 231 -9.66 8.97 -13.96
CA SER A 231 -10.29 8.74 -12.66
C SER A 231 -9.52 7.74 -11.80
N ILE A 232 -8.44 7.14 -12.31
CA ILE A 232 -7.63 6.13 -11.61
C ILE A 232 -6.36 6.80 -11.11
N GLU A 233 -6.19 6.88 -9.79
CA GLU A 233 -4.96 7.41 -9.21
C GLU A 233 -3.81 6.43 -9.41
N LEU A 234 -2.67 6.92 -9.92
CA LEU A 234 -1.51 6.10 -10.27
C LEU A 234 -0.41 6.26 -9.23
N SER A 235 -0.03 5.16 -8.60
CA SER A 235 1.01 5.12 -7.57
C SER A 235 2.01 3.99 -7.81
N LEU A 236 3.25 4.18 -7.35
CA LEU A 236 4.33 3.20 -7.43
C LEU A 236 5.08 3.11 -6.11
N ARG A 237 5.31 1.89 -5.61
CA ARG A 237 6.34 1.61 -4.60
C ARG A 237 7.68 1.42 -5.28
N PHE A 238 8.67 2.22 -4.88
CA PHE A 238 10.01 2.25 -5.46
C PHE A 238 11.08 2.14 -4.38
N GLY A 239 11.99 1.17 -4.51
CA GLY A 239 13.10 0.97 -3.59
C GLY A 239 14.28 1.89 -3.92
N ILE A 240 14.72 2.70 -2.97
CA ILE A 240 15.99 3.44 -3.07
C ILE A 240 17.12 2.54 -2.58
N THR A 241 17.93 2.05 -3.52
CA THR A 241 19.07 1.16 -3.26
C THR A 241 20.34 1.93 -2.97
N ASP A 242 21.33 1.30 -2.31
CA ASP A 242 22.66 1.89 -2.13
C ASP A 242 23.35 2.15 -3.47
N ALA A 243 23.17 1.25 -4.43
CA ALA A 243 23.72 1.40 -5.77
C ALA A 243 23.18 2.65 -6.49
N LEU A 244 21.91 2.99 -6.29
CA LEU A 244 21.33 4.21 -6.85
C LEU A 244 21.83 5.45 -6.10
N LEU A 245 21.88 5.41 -4.77
CA LEU A 245 22.39 6.50 -3.94
C LEU A 245 23.86 6.80 -4.20
N ALA A 246 24.68 5.77 -4.48
CA ALA A 246 26.11 5.93 -4.81
C ALA A 246 26.36 6.68 -6.12
N GLN A 247 25.38 6.72 -7.03
CA GLN A 247 25.43 7.51 -8.26
C GLN A 247 25.14 9.01 -8.03
N GLY A 248 24.80 9.38 -6.81
CA GLY A 248 24.49 10.75 -6.40
C GLY A 248 23.01 11.13 -6.49
N PRO A 249 22.62 12.27 -5.91
CA PRO A 249 21.23 12.71 -5.85
C PRO A 249 20.59 12.89 -7.23
N GLN A 250 21.36 13.34 -8.24
CA GLN A 250 20.84 13.56 -9.59
C GLN A 250 20.32 12.28 -10.23
N ALA A 251 20.96 11.14 -10.03
CA ALA A 251 20.50 9.87 -10.56
C ALA A 251 19.11 9.49 -9.99
N VAL A 252 18.85 9.79 -8.72
CA VAL A 252 17.53 9.59 -8.11
C VAL A 252 16.51 10.56 -8.71
N VAL A 253 16.88 11.83 -8.88
CA VAL A 253 16.02 12.84 -9.51
C VAL A 253 15.62 12.43 -10.92
N ASP A 254 16.56 11.96 -11.74
CA ASP A 254 16.32 11.56 -13.14
C ASP A 254 15.28 10.42 -13.20
N VAL A 255 15.43 9.41 -12.34
CA VAL A 255 14.49 8.29 -12.27
C VAL A 255 13.10 8.75 -11.80
N LEU A 256 13.03 9.57 -10.76
CA LEU A 256 11.73 10.04 -10.24
C LEU A 256 11.04 11.01 -11.21
N ALA A 257 11.79 11.87 -11.88
CA ALA A 257 11.27 12.75 -12.93
C ALA A 257 10.73 11.96 -14.13
N GLU A 258 11.34 10.83 -14.46
CA GLU A 258 10.82 9.93 -15.50
C GLU A 258 9.47 9.33 -15.11
N TYR A 259 9.32 8.87 -13.86
CA TYR A 259 8.02 8.40 -13.38
C TYR A 259 6.97 9.52 -13.36
N LYS A 260 7.33 10.75 -12.99
CA LYS A 260 6.44 11.92 -13.06
C LYS A 260 5.97 12.17 -14.50
N ARG A 261 6.90 12.11 -15.49
CA ARG A 261 6.57 12.28 -16.93
C ARG A 261 5.67 11.16 -17.47
N ILE A 262 5.75 9.96 -16.93
CA ILE A 262 4.84 8.85 -17.26
C ILE A 262 3.42 9.09 -16.72
N GLY A 263 3.24 9.99 -15.77
CA GLY A 263 1.95 10.36 -15.21
C GLY A 263 1.66 9.80 -13.81
N LEU A 264 2.70 9.35 -13.07
CA LEU A 264 2.49 8.99 -11.67
C LEU A 264 2.11 10.22 -10.84
N ALA A 265 1.00 10.11 -10.13
CA ALA A 265 0.57 11.11 -9.16
C ALA A 265 1.31 10.95 -7.82
N HIS A 266 1.66 9.71 -7.46
CA HIS A 266 2.18 9.37 -6.15
C HIS A 266 3.29 8.31 -6.23
N ILE A 267 4.38 8.48 -5.45
CA ILE A 267 5.44 7.48 -5.32
C ILE A 267 5.73 7.21 -3.84
N VAL A 268 5.87 5.94 -3.49
CA VAL A 268 6.23 5.47 -2.14
C VAL A 268 7.68 5.00 -2.16
N LEU A 269 8.55 5.71 -1.47
CA LEU A 269 9.95 5.37 -1.38
C LEU A 269 10.22 4.39 -0.25
N GLU A 270 10.89 3.29 -0.55
CA GLU A 270 11.30 2.28 0.40
C GLU A 270 12.81 2.30 0.57
N PHE A 271 13.29 2.59 1.79
CA PHE A 271 14.73 2.75 2.05
C PHE A 271 15.43 1.43 2.37
N ARG A 272 14.74 0.42 2.90
CA ARG A 272 15.26 -0.91 3.27
C ARG A 272 16.56 -0.86 4.08
N ARG A 273 16.52 -0.17 5.22
CA ARG A 273 17.65 -0.06 6.15
C ARG A 273 17.28 -0.60 7.52
N ASP A 274 18.27 -1.14 8.21
CA ASP A 274 18.17 -1.59 9.59
C ASP A 274 18.79 -0.58 10.59
N ASP A 275 19.05 0.62 10.11
CA ASP A 275 19.64 1.74 10.85
C ASP A 275 18.76 2.99 10.70
N LEU A 276 18.18 3.44 11.80
CA LEU A 276 17.29 4.61 11.82
C LEU A 276 18.03 5.91 11.45
N PRO A 277 19.21 6.25 11.99
CA PRO A 277 19.98 7.40 11.55
C PRO A 277 20.14 7.45 10.02
N ARG A 278 20.51 6.33 9.41
CA ARG A 278 20.65 6.27 7.94
C ARG A 278 19.35 6.47 7.19
N MET A 279 18.23 5.94 7.71
CA MET A 279 16.91 6.22 7.13
C MET A 279 16.55 7.70 7.19
N LEU A 280 16.89 8.38 8.28
CA LEU A 280 16.64 9.80 8.46
C LEU A 280 17.52 10.66 7.56
N GLU A 281 18.79 10.30 7.36
CA GLU A 281 19.67 10.94 6.36
C GLU A 281 19.10 10.84 4.93
N ILE A 282 18.63 9.66 4.53
CA ILE A 282 17.99 9.48 3.22
C ILE A 282 16.71 10.31 3.13
N LEU A 283 15.94 10.36 4.20
CA LEU A 283 14.72 11.18 4.27
C LEU A 283 15.04 12.66 4.08
N ASP A 284 16.13 13.17 4.72
CA ASP A 284 16.61 14.53 4.54
C ASP A 284 17.04 14.81 3.10
N LEU A 285 17.79 13.90 2.50
CA LEU A 285 18.20 13.99 1.10
C LEU A 285 16.98 14.03 0.16
N VAL A 286 16.00 13.13 0.39
CA VAL A 286 14.79 13.07 -0.42
C VAL A 286 13.98 14.37 -0.32
N THR A 287 13.77 14.87 0.88
CA THR A 287 12.87 16.01 1.09
C THR A 287 13.53 17.34 0.84
N GLY A 288 14.84 17.47 1.14
CA GLY A 288 15.60 18.71 0.99
C GLY A 288 16.24 18.95 -0.39
N THR A 289 16.55 17.86 -1.11
CA THR A 289 17.26 17.96 -2.40
C THR A 289 16.47 17.33 -3.55
N ILE A 290 16.06 16.08 -3.41
CA ILE A 290 15.47 15.32 -4.52
C ILE A 290 14.08 15.83 -4.88
N ARG A 291 13.18 15.96 -3.89
CA ARG A 291 11.80 16.42 -4.13
C ARG A 291 11.74 17.79 -4.82
N PRO A 292 12.45 18.85 -4.34
CA PRO A 292 12.43 20.14 -5.05
C PRO A 292 12.92 20.04 -6.51
N ALA A 293 13.95 19.23 -6.77
CA ALA A 293 14.47 19.03 -8.12
C ALA A 293 13.49 18.28 -9.03
N VAL A 294 12.79 17.25 -8.50
CA VAL A 294 11.74 16.53 -9.23
C VAL A 294 10.52 17.42 -9.49
N ASP A 295 10.18 18.31 -8.56
CA ASP A 295 9.04 19.22 -8.74
C ASP A 295 9.34 20.28 -9.83
N ALA A 296 10.60 20.68 -9.98
CA ALA A 296 11.07 21.61 -11.01
C ALA A 296 11.26 20.97 -12.40
N ALA A 297 11.40 19.62 -12.50
CA ALA A 297 11.55 18.86 -13.74
C ALA A 297 10.19 18.49 -14.37
#